data_15939ae1d379bc36047416971fe41ed2
#
_entry.id   15939ae1d379bc36047416971fe41ed2
#
_cell.length_a   1.000
_cell.length_b   1.000
_cell.length_c   1.000
_cell.angle_alpha   90.00
_cell.angle_beta   90.00
_cell.angle_gamma   90.00
#
_symmetry.space_group_name_H-M   'P 1'
#
loop_
_entity.id
_entity.type
_entity.pdbx_description
1 polymer ?
#
loop_
_entity_poly.entity_id
_entity_poly.type
_entity_poly.pdbx_seq_one_letter_code
_entity_poly.pdbx_strand_id
1 'polypeptide(L)'
;MPPLRATLPIILFVTTTAYDALRSYIDSTSEPSAALRGARNHAEEYGLPVPDESTGQLLTTLTATSSGVVDRPQAVAITPAASVVGLYLFAGMPDNGILTCIDPEAEHQRSAKAAFREAGYAPTRGRFLPSRPLDVLGRLATEAYQIIYADVAALDLPALIKAAWPLLHQHGTLVLANALLDGTVADTSRTDRDTAAAREADEYLRELEGATVTRLPLGSGLTLVTKL
;
A
#
# COMPACT_ATOMS: atom_id res chain seq x y z
N MET A 1 -53.71 -26.96 -25.40
CA MET A 1 -52.27 -26.63 -25.45
C MET A 1 -52.12 -25.24 -24.86
N PRO A 2 -51.46 -25.03 -23.72
CA PRO A 2 -51.14 -23.70 -23.20
C PRO A 2 -49.92 -23.12 -23.95
N PRO A 3 -49.85 -21.80 -24.15
CA PRO A 3 -48.75 -21.18 -24.85
C PRO A 3 -47.46 -21.19 -24.01
N LEU A 4 -46.36 -21.59 -24.65
CA LEU A 4 -45.00 -21.47 -24.12
C LEU A 4 -44.68 -19.99 -23.84
N ARG A 5 -44.50 -19.61 -22.59
CA ARG A 5 -43.90 -18.34 -22.19
C ARG A 5 -42.43 -18.38 -22.54
N ALA A 6 -42.03 -17.63 -23.54
CA ALA A 6 -40.61 -17.36 -23.82
C ALA A 6 -40.03 -16.51 -22.69
N THR A 7 -39.15 -17.13 -21.92
CA THR A 7 -38.33 -16.40 -20.93
C THR A 7 -37.23 -15.68 -21.71
N LEU A 8 -37.35 -14.37 -21.86
CA LEU A 8 -36.30 -13.55 -22.40
C LEU A 8 -35.11 -13.59 -21.44
N PRO A 9 -33.85 -13.77 -21.92
CA PRO A 9 -32.69 -13.69 -21.07
C PRO A 9 -32.57 -12.26 -20.51
N ILE A 10 -32.45 -12.14 -19.21
CA ILE A 10 -32.09 -10.87 -18.55
C ILE A 10 -30.62 -10.63 -18.92
N ILE A 11 -30.39 -9.77 -19.92
CA ILE A 11 -29.05 -9.24 -20.21
C ILE A 11 -28.76 -8.25 -19.10
N LEU A 12 -27.97 -8.65 -18.12
CA LEU A 12 -27.37 -7.73 -17.15
C LEU A 12 -26.38 -6.84 -17.94
N PHE A 13 -26.79 -5.62 -18.22
CA PHE A 13 -25.84 -4.57 -18.62
C PHE A 13 -25.02 -4.22 -17.40
N VAL A 14 -23.77 -4.72 -17.36
CA VAL A 14 -22.77 -4.19 -16.44
C VAL A 14 -22.46 -2.77 -16.91
N THR A 15 -23.06 -1.79 -16.27
CA THR A 15 -22.73 -0.39 -16.52
C THR A 15 -21.38 -0.11 -15.87
N THR A 16 -20.33 0.04 -16.70
CA THR A 16 -19.03 0.53 -16.22
C THR A 16 -19.21 1.93 -15.64
N THR A 17 -18.80 2.11 -14.40
CA THR A 17 -18.86 3.43 -13.75
C THR A 17 -17.80 4.35 -14.36
N ALA A 18 -17.95 5.67 -14.19
CA ALA A 18 -16.91 6.62 -14.60
C ALA A 18 -15.57 6.34 -13.92
N TYR A 19 -15.61 5.83 -12.68
CA TYR A 19 -14.43 5.42 -11.94
C TYR A 19 -13.74 4.21 -12.58
N ASP A 20 -14.50 3.19 -12.98
CA ASP A 20 -13.95 2.00 -13.67
C ASP A 20 -13.34 2.38 -15.01
N ALA A 21 -13.95 3.31 -15.74
CA ALA A 21 -13.43 3.81 -17.01
C ALA A 21 -12.10 4.56 -16.83
N LEU A 22 -11.99 5.42 -15.81
CA LEU A 22 -10.74 6.10 -15.45
C LEU A 22 -9.65 5.10 -15.06
N ARG A 23 -9.97 4.12 -14.22
CA ARG A 23 -9.05 3.07 -13.82
C ARG A 23 -8.53 2.28 -15.01
N SER A 24 -9.44 1.83 -15.89
CA SER A 24 -9.07 1.11 -17.11
C SER A 24 -8.18 1.95 -18.03
N TYR A 25 -8.44 3.26 -18.14
CA TYR A 25 -7.58 4.17 -18.90
C TYR A 25 -6.17 4.24 -18.30
N ILE A 26 -6.05 4.43 -16.98
CA ILE A 26 -4.76 4.50 -16.29
C ILE A 26 -3.99 3.19 -16.48
N ASP A 27 -4.63 2.05 -16.26
CA ASP A 27 -4.02 0.72 -16.42
C ASP A 27 -3.53 0.49 -17.87
N SER A 28 -4.33 0.91 -18.87
CA SER A 28 -4.01 0.73 -20.30
C SER A 28 -2.91 1.68 -20.82
N THR A 29 -2.70 2.82 -20.16
CA THR A 29 -1.69 3.82 -20.54
C THR A 29 -0.40 3.70 -19.75
N SER A 30 -0.37 2.84 -18.74
CA SER A 30 0.84 2.59 -17.94
C SER A 30 1.78 1.61 -18.66
N GLU A 31 3.08 1.92 -18.60
CA GLU A 31 4.14 1.08 -19.18
C GLU A 31 5.05 0.53 -18.06
N PRO A 32 4.62 -0.49 -17.31
CA PRO A 32 5.42 -1.05 -16.24
C PRO A 32 6.71 -1.68 -16.79
N SER A 33 7.82 -1.55 -16.03
CA SER A 33 9.08 -2.21 -16.37
C SER A 33 8.95 -3.73 -16.41
N ALA A 34 9.89 -4.43 -17.04
CA ALA A 34 9.91 -5.89 -17.07
C ALA A 34 9.92 -6.49 -15.65
N ALA A 35 10.76 -5.94 -14.76
CA ALA A 35 10.83 -6.35 -13.36
C ALA A 35 9.51 -6.15 -12.61
N LEU A 36 8.81 -5.02 -12.84
CA LEU A 36 7.51 -4.77 -12.21
C LEU A 36 6.43 -5.72 -12.73
N ARG A 37 6.40 -6.01 -14.05
CA ARG A 37 5.48 -7.02 -14.61
C ARG A 37 5.76 -8.41 -14.01
N GLY A 38 7.03 -8.81 -13.94
CA GLY A 38 7.42 -10.07 -13.31
C GLY A 38 7.01 -10.16 -11.85
N ALA A 39 7.21 -9.09 -11.07
CA ALA A 39 6.80 -9.02 -9.67
C ALA A 39 5.27 -9.10 -9.49
N ARG A 40 4.47 -8.45 -10.36
CA ARG A 40 3.01 -8.54 -10.35
C ARG A 40 2.51 -9.94 -10.69
N ASN A 41 3.05 -10.57 -11.73
CA ASN A 41 2.69 -11.93 -12.12
C ASN A 41 2.99 -12.93 -10.98
N HIS A 42 4.14 -12.78 -10.33
CA HIS A 42 4.49 -13.60 -9.17
C HIS A 42 3.50 -13.38 -8.01
N ALA A 43 3.18 -12.13 -7.70
CA ALA A 43 2.22 -11.83 -6.64
C ALA A 43 0.83 -12.42 -6.94
N GLU A 44 0.36 -12.36 -8.19
CA GLU A 44 -0.90 -12.96 -8.64
C GLU A 44 -0.88 -14.49 -8.48
N GLU A 45 0.21 -15.15 -8.88
CA GLU A 45 0.39 -16.61 -8.75
C GLU A 45 0.26 -17.07 -7.30
N TYR A 46 0.74 -16.27 -6.36
CA TYR A 46 0.69 -16.56 -4.91
C TYR A 46 -0.48 -15.90 -4.17
N GLY A 47 -1.38 -15.24 -4.89
CA GLY A 47 -2.56 -14.58 -4.30
C GLY A 47 -2.20 -13.44 -3.33
N LEU A 48 -1.05 -12.78 -3.53
CA LEU A 48 -0.63 -11.67 -2.69
C LEU A 48 -1.38 -10.39 -3.07
N PRO A 49 -1.85 -9.59 -2.10
CA PRO A 49 -2.47 -8.31 -2.38
C PRO A 49 -1.42 -7.34 -2.93
N VAL A 50 -1.71 -6.74 -4.09
CA VAL A 50 -0.86 -5.74 -4.71
C VAL A 50 -1.61 -4.42 -4.86
N PRO A 51 -0.93 -3.26 -4.74
CA PRO A 51 -1.55 -1.98 -5.05
C PRO A 51 -1.93 -1.92 -6.54
N ASP A 52 -3.05 -1.24 -6.83
CA ASP A 52 -3.40 -0.88 -8.20
C ASP A 52 -2.37 0.10 -8.79
N GLU A 53 -2.46 0.32 -10.11
CA GLU A 53 -1.50 1.17 -10.82
C GLU A 53 -1.50 2.61 -10.28
N SER A 54 -2.67 3.16 -9.98
CA SER A 54 -2.81 4.51 -9.43
C SER A 54 -2.12 4.64 -8.07
N THR A 55 -2.29 3.65 -7.20
CA THR A 55 -1.60 3.60 -5.89
C THR A 55 -0.09 3.48 -6.08
N GLY A 56 0.36 2.65 -7.01
CA GLY A 56 1.78 2.51 -7.32
C GLY A 56 2.42 3.81 -7.81
N GLN A 57 1.79 4.50 -8.75
CA GLN A 57 2.23 5.80 -9.26
C GLN A 57 2.24 6.87 -8.15
N LEU A 58 1.24 6.86 -7.27
CA LEU A 58 1.20 7.74 -6.11
C LEU A 58 2.38 7.48 -5.17
N LEU A 59 2.73 6.22 -4.89
CA LEU A 59 3.89 5.86 -4.07
C LEU A 59 5.20 6.40 -4.69
N THR A 60 5.37 6.26 -6.00
CA THR A 60 6.52 6.83 -6.72
C THR A 60 6.58 8.34 -6.55
N THR A 61 5.46 9.04 -6.73
CA THR A 61 5.38 10.50 -6.62
C THR A 61 5.67 10.97 -5.18
N LEU A 62 5.04 10.35 -4.18
CA LEU A 62 5.28 10.68 -2.76
C LEU A 62 6.75 10.47 -2.38
N THR A 63 7.34 9.37 -2.85
CA THR A 63 8.75 9.07 -2.58
C THR A 63 9.68 10.07 -3.26
N ALA A 64 9.41 10.44 -4.51
CA ALA A 64 10.22 11.43 -5.24
C ALA A 64 10.17 12.81 -4.57
N THR A 65 8.98 13.26 -4.15
CA THR A 65 8.80 14.56 -3.48
C THR A 65 9.44 14.61 -2.10
N SER A 66 9.31 13.55 -1.30
CA SER A 66 9.88 13.49 0.05
C SER A 66 11.39 13.23 0.08
N SER A 67 11.93 12.57 -0.95
CA SER A 67 13.36 12.25 -1.02
C SER A 67 14.25 13.48 -1.26
N GLY A 68 13.70 14.56 -1.79
CA GLY A 68 14.46 15.79 -2.06
C GLY A 68 14.87 16.60 -0.83
N VAL A 69 14.36 16.25 0.35
CA VAL A 69 14.59 17.02 1.60
C VAL A 69 15.68 16.43 2.50
N VAL A 70 16.21 15.26 2.18
CA VAL A 70 17.22 14.56 2.98
C VAL A 70 18.31 13.95 2.10
N ASP A 71 19.56 13.91 2.59
CA ASP A 71 20.70 13.38 1.84
C ASP A 71 20.53 11.88 1.51
N ARG A 72 19.98 11.09 2.43
CA ARG A 72 19.82 9.65 2.29
C ARG A 72 18.41 9.24 2.70
N PRO A 73 17.45 9.32 1.78
CA PRO A 73 16.05 8.99 2.09
C PRO A 73 15.89 7.51 2.44
N GLN A 74 15.01 7.26 3.40
CA GLN A 74 14.67 5.93 3.85
C GLN A 74 13.17 5.71 3.76
N ALA A 75 12.77 4.53 3.29
CA ALA A 75 11.38 4.09 3.29
C ALA A 75 11.23 2.72 3.95
N VAL A 76 10.01 2.41 4.36
CA VAL A 76 9.63 1.10 4.88
C VAL A 76 8.46 0.58 4.05
N ALA A 77 8.50 -0.68 3.65
CA ALA A 77 7.38 -1.42 3.07
C ALA A 77 7.00 -2.57 4.00
N ILE A 78 5.81 -2.47 4.56
CA ILE A 78 5.20 -3.48 5.45
C ILE A 78 4.10 -4.15 4.64
N THR A 79 4.43 -5.23 3.92
CA THR A 79 3.51 -5.90 3.00
C THR A 79 4.11 -7.23 2.52
N PRO A 80 3.28 -8.25 2.26
CA PRO A 80 3.74 -9.48 1.60
C PRO A 80 4.18 -9.22 0.14
N ALA A 81 3.63 -8.20 -0.53
CA ALA A 81 3.95 -7.83 -1.90
C ALA A 81 5.10 -6.80 -1.99
N ALA A 82 6.11 -6.90 -1.12
CA ALA A 82 7.25 -5.97 -1.10
C ALA A 82 8.02 -5.91 -2.43
N SER A 83 7.96 -6.96 -3.27
CA SER A 83 8.52 -6.97 -4.62
C SER A 83 7.87 -5.90 -5.51
N VAL A 84 6.55 -5.74 -5.46
CA VAL A 84 5.81 -4.76 -6.25
C VAL A 84 5.90 -3.36 -5.62
N VAL A 85 5.54 -3.24 -4.35
CA VAL A 85 5.55 -1.96 -3.62
C VAL A 85 6.95 -1.34 -3.62
N GLY A 86 7.98 -2.17 -3.40
CA GLY A 86 9.36 -1.71 -3.36
C GLY A 86 9.86 -1.17 -4.70
N LEU A 87 9.42 -1.73 -5.82
CA LEU A 87 9.79 -1.21 -7.15
C LEU A 87 9.19 0.20 -7.38
N TYR A 88 7.96 0.45 -6.96
CA TYR A 88 7.38 1.80 -7.02
C TYR A 88 8.09 2.79 -6.10
N LEU A 89 8.42 2.38 -4.88
CA LEU A 89 9.16 3.24 -3.95
C LEU A 89 10.57 3.56 -4.49
N PHE A 90 11.29 2.57 -5.01
CA PHE A 90 12.60 2.78 -5.59
C PHE A 90 12.58 3.66 -6.84
N ALA A 91 11.52 3.61 -7.64
CA ALA A 91 11.37 4.47 -8.82
C ALA A 91 11.33 5.96 -8.47
N GLY A 92 10.87 6.32 -7.26
CA GLY A 92 10.88 7.69 -6.75
C GLY A 92 12.14 8.05 -5.92
N MET A 93 12.97 7.07 -5.57
CA MET A 93 14.14 7.30 -4.73
C MET A 93 15.41 7.59 -5.53
N PRO A 94 16.31 8.49 -5.06
CA PRO A 94 17.66 8.61 -5.58
C PRO A 94 18.46 7.33 -5.31
N ASP A 95 19.63 7.20 -5.97
CA ASP A 95 20.45 5.97 -5.95
C ASP A 95 20.99 5.60 -4.56
N ASN A 96 21.10 6.54 -3.65
CA ASN A 96 21.53 6.32 -2.26
C ASN A 96 20.37 6.02 -1.28
N GLY A 97 19.13 6.02 -1.75
CA GLY A 97 17.96 5.75 -0.93
C GLY A 97 17.88 4.28 -0.47
N ILE A 98 17.38 4.05 0.73
CA ILE A 98 17.30 2.73 1.38
C ILE A 98 15.83 2.36 1.60
N LEU A 99 15.46 1.14 1.20
CA LEU A 99 14.16 0.54 1.48
C LEU A 99 14.30 -0.59 2.50
N THR A 100 13.52 -0.54 3.57
CA THR A 100 13.38 -1.64 4.54
C THR A 100 12.06 -2.37 4.27
N CYS A 101 12.15 -3.66 3.94
CA CYS A 101 11.00 -4.54 3.73
C CYS A 101 10.76 -5.38 4.98
N ILE A 102 9.54 -5.34 5.52
CA ILE A 102 9.13 -6.07 6.72
C ILE A 102 7.99 -7.01 6.35
N ASP A 103 8.24 -8.30 6.44
CA ASP A 103 7.27 -9.37 6.25
C ASP A 103 7.81 -10.65 6.90
N PRO A 104 6.99 -11.44 7.63
CA PRO A 104 7.47 -12.65 8.30
C PRO A 104 7.88 -13.77 7.35
N GLU A 105 7.33 -13.79 6.11
CA GLU A 105 7.53 -14.88 5.17
C GLU A 105 8.83 -14.72 4.37
N ALA A 106 9.75 -15.65 4.56
CA ALA A 106 11.05 -15.62 3.88
C ALA A 106 10.94 -15.69 2.35
N GLU A 107 9.89 -16.31 1.82
CA GLU A 107 9.64 -16.40 0.37
C GLU A 107 9.33 -15.05 -0.24
N HIS A 108 8.44 -14.26 0.39
CA HIS A 108 8.12 -12.91 -0.05
C HIS A 108 9.37 -12.02 -0.11
N GLN A 109 10.25 -12.17 0.88
CA GLN A 109 11.52 -11.42 0.88
C GLN A 109 12.51 -11.89 -0.19
N ARG A 110 12.53 -13.19 -0.52
CA ARG A 110 13.34 -13.71 -1.64
C ARG A 110 12.84 -13.15 -2.97
N SER A 111 11.53 -13.15 -3.18
CA SER A 111 10.90 -12.55 -4.35
C SER A 111 11.23 -11.07 -4.49
N ALA A 112 11.14 -10.29 -3.41
CA ALA A 112 11.49 -8.87 -3.42
C ALA A 112 12.97 -8.64 -3.77
N LYS A 113 13.89 -9.42 -3.19
CA LYS A 113 15.34 -9.37 -3.54
C LYS A 113 15.59 -9.67 -5.00
N ALA A 114 14.89 -10.66 -5.57
CA ALA A 114 15.02 -11.03 -6.98
C ALA A 114 14.53 -9.91 -7.90
N ALA A 115 13.34 -9.36 -7.63
CA ALA A 115 12.75 -8.27 -8.38
C ALA A 115 13.61 -6.99 -8.36
N PHE A 116 14.16 -6.62 -7.21
CA PHE A 116 15.03 -5.45 -7.09
C PHE A 116 16.33 -5.61 -7.87
N ARG A 117 16.94 -6.81 -7.84
CA ARG A 117 18.13 -7.12 -8.63
C ARG A 117 17.84 -7.10 -10.14
N GLU A 118 16.70 -7.65 -10.56
CA GLU A 118 16.26 -7.62 -11.96
C GLU A 118 16.06 -6.19 -12.46
N ALA A 119 15.53 -5.31 -11.60
CA ALA A 119 15.39 -3.89 -11.88
C ALA A 119 16.72 -3.10 -11.83
N GLY A 120 17.85 -3.75 -11.50
CA GLY A 120 19.17 -3.12 -11.46
C GLY A 120 19.49 -2.38 -10.15
N TYR A 121 18.68 -2.52 -9.11
CA TYR A 121 18.98 -1.89 -7.82
C TYR A 121 20.09 -2.64 -7.07
N ALA A 122 21.03 -1.87 -6.50
CA ALA A 122 22.14 -2.43 -5.72
C ALA A 122 21.60 -3.17 -4.47
N PRO A 123 22.14 -4.37 -4.13
CA PRO A 123 21.68 -5.13 -2.96
C PRO A 123 21.76 -4.36 -1.64
N THR A 124 22.66 -3.40 -1.53
CA THR A 124 22.85 -2.54 -0.35
C THR A 124 21.72 -1.55 -0.12
N ARG A 125 20.84 -1.34 -1.10
CA ARG A 125 19.68 -0.46 -1.00
C ARG A 125 18.47 -1.12 -0.33
N GLY A 126 18.42 -2.46 -0.30
CA GLY A 126 17.34 -3.24 0.32
C GLY A 126 17.75 -3.80 1.67
N ARG A 127 16.98 -3.53 2.72
CA ARG A 127 17.05 -4.20 4.02
C ARG A 127 15.83 -5.08 4.18
N PHE A 128 16.01 -6.27 4.73
CA PHE A 128 14.94 -7.26 4.82
C PHE A 128 14.84 -7.78 6.25
N LEU A 129 13.70 -7.59 6.87
CA LEU A 129 13.40 -8.01 8.23
C LEU A 129 12.33 -9.11 8.20
N PRO A 130 12.72 -10.40 8.37
CA PRO A 130 11.77 -11.52 8.38
C PRO A 130 11.09 -11.62 9.73
N SER A 131 10.16 -10.73 10.00
CA SER A 131 9.48 -10.61 11.30
C SER A 131 8.10 -10.00 11.13
N ARG A 132 7.22 -10.22 12.10
CA ARG A 132 5.96 -9.48 12.20
C ARG A 132 6.25 -8.00 12.42
N PRO A 133 5.48 -7.09 11.80
CA PRO A 133 5.74 -5.65 11.88
C PRO A 133 5.85 -5.14 13.32
N LEU A 134 4.89 -5.46 14.17
CA LEU A 134 4.84 -4.97 15.55
C LEU A 134 6.00 -5.45 16.42
N ASP A 135 6.68 -6.56 16.06
CA ASP A 135 7.83 -7.07 16.79
C ASP A 135 9.12 -6.29 16.51
N VAL A 136 9.17 -5.54 15.40
CA VAL A 136 10.41 -4.90 14.92
C VAL A 136 10.33 -3.40 14.78
N LEU A 137 9.14 -2.80 14.59
CA LEU A 137 9.00 -1.36 14.42
C LEU A 137 9.63 -0.55 15.55
N GLY A 138 9.47 -1.00 16.80
CA GLY A 138 10.07 -0.34 17.96
C GLY A 138 11.62 -0.38 18.03
N ARG A 139 12.27 -1.08 17.09
CA ARG A 139 13.74 -1.14 16.97
C ARG A 139 14.28 -0.27 15.83
N LEU A 140 13.39 0.28 15.02
CA LEU A 140 13.76 1.17 13.93
C LEU A 140 14.08 2.57 14.47
N ALA A 141 14.88 3.32 13.72
CA ALA A 141 15.25 4.67 14.10
C ALA A 141 14.04 5.60 14.06
N THR A 142 13.87 6.41 15.10
CA THR A 142 12.86 7.46 15.14
C THR A 142 13.22 8.59 14.18
N GLU A 143 12.21 9.28 13.65
CA GLU A 143 12.36 10.47 12.77
C GLU A 143 13.28 10.24 11.55
N ALA A 144 13.32 9.01 11.03
CA ALA A 144 14.28 8.62 9.99
C ALA A 144 13.64 8.31 8.63
N TYR A 145 12.33 8.09 8.58
CA TYR A 145 11.67 7.56 7.38
C TYR A 145 10.79 8.62 6.72
N GLN A 146 10.96 8.80 5.42
CA GLN A 146 10.17 9.71 4.60
C GLN A 146 8.84 9.08 4.18
N ILE A 147 8.85 7.76 3.90
CA ILE A 147 7.66 7.00 3.54
C ILE A 147 7.62 5.69 4.34
N ILE A 148 6.47 5.39 4.92
CA ILE A 148 6.15 4.08 5.46
C ILE A 148 4.87 3.62 4.77
N TYR A 149 4.95 2.59 3.94
CA TYR A 149 3.78 1.93 3.36
C TYR A 149 3.42 0.71 4.20
N ALA A 150 2.15 0.55 4.52
CA ALA A 150 1.64 -0.58 5.28
C ALA A 150 0.36 -1.14 4.68
N ASP A 151 0.39 -2.44 4.37
CA ASP A 151 -0.75 -3.26 4.00
C ASP A 151 -0.82 -4.42 5.01
N VAL A 152 -1.64 -4.23 6.03
CA VAL A 152 -1.75 -5.15 7.18
C VAL A 152 -3.22 -5.45 7.46
N ALA A 153 -3.49 -6.48 8.25
CA ALA A 153 -4.84 -6.78 8.70
C ALA A 153 -5.44 -5.58 9.46
N ALA A 154 -6.74 -5.34 9.29
CA ALA A 154 -7.44 -4.21 9.92
C ALA A 154 -7.26 -4.20 11.45
N LEU A 155 -7.23 -5.37 12.07
CA LEU A 155 -7.00 -5.54 13.51
C LEU A 155 -5.67 -4.96 14.00
N ASP A 156 -4.66 -4.91 13.14
CA ASP A 156 -3.32 -4.42 13.49
C ASP A 156 -3.16 -2.91 13.25
N LEU A 157 -4.09 -2.26 12.51
CA LEU A 157 -4.00 -0.85 12.14
C LEU A 157 -3.78 0.09 13.33
N PRO A 158 -4.57 0.03 14.44
CA PRO A 158 -4.39 0.96 15.55
C PRO A 158 -3.01 0.85 16.21
N ALA A 159 -2.51 -0.36 16.39
CA ALA A 159 -1.19 -0.60 16.98
C ALA A 159 -0.06 -0.22 16.01
N LEU A 160 -0.23 -0.51 14.71
CA LEU A 160 0.72 -0.16 13.66
C LEU A 160 0.89 1.35 13.55
N ILE A 161 -0.18 2.12 13.53
CA ILE A 161 -0.13 3.58 13.44
C ILE A 161 0.68 4.15 14.62
N LYS A 162 0.37 3.72 15.83
CA LYS A 162 1.07 4.14 17.05
C LYS A 162 2.57 3.80 17.01
N ALA A 163 2.93 2.64 16.45
CA ALA A 163 4.32 2.20 16.34
C ALA A 163 5.07 2.89 15.19
N ALA A 164 4.40 3.19 14.08
CA ALA A 164 5.00 3.79 12.89
C ALA A 164 5.14 5.32 12.99
N TRP A 165 4.23 6.01 13.67
CA TRP A 165 4.21 7.46 13.77
C TRP A 165 5.52 8.09 14.28
N PRO A 166 6.17 7.58 15.35
CA PRO A 166 7.44 8.13 15.82
C PRO A 166 8.61 7.93 14.85
N LEU A 167 8.49 7.00 13.91
CA LEU A 167 9.53 6.67 12.94
C LEU A 167 9.57 7.67 11.78
N LEU A 168 8.46 8.35 11.51
CA LEU A 168 8.36 9.32 10.43
C LEU A 168 9.22 10.55 10.71
N HIS A 169 10.02 10.92 9.71
CA HIS A 169 10.66 12.22 9.64
C HIS A 169 9.61 13.35 9.54
N GLN A 170 9.98 14.57 9.84
CA GLN A 170 9.12 15.73 9.55
C GLN A 170 8.80 15.77 8.06
N HIS A 171 7.54 15.95 7.70
CA HIS A 171 6.99 15.81 6.35
C HIS A 171 7.01 14.39 5.77
N GLY A 172 7.36 13.39 6.58
CA GLY A 172 7.23 11.99 6.23
C GLY A 172 5.76 11.54 6.22
N THR A 173 5.44 10.56 5.38
CA THR A 173 4.07 10.08 5.18
C THR A 173 3.94 8.59 5.49
N LEU A 174 2.99 8.24 6.34
CA LEU A 174 2.49 6.87 6.51
C LEU A 174 1.35 6.65 5.51
N VAL A 175 1.49 5.63 4.70
CA VAL A 175 0.51 5.21 3.68
C VAL A 175 -0.12 3.91 4.15
N LEU A 176 -1.40 3.95 4.51
CA LEU A 176 -2.16 2.80 4.98
C LEU A 176 -3.05 2.29 3.83
N ALA A 177 -2.70 1.12 3.30
CA ALA A 177 -3.48 0.47 2.25
C ALA A 177 -4.71 -0.22 2.85
N ASN A 178 -5.81 -0.23 2.09
CA ASN A 178 -7.05 -0.93 2.44
C ASN A 178 -7.66 -0.53 3.80
N ALA A 179 -7.27 0.65 4.33
CA ALA A 179 -7.61 1.08 5.68
C ALA A 179 -9.09 1.45 5.88
N LEU A 180 -9.84 1.64 4.79
CA LEU A 180 -11.27 2.03 4.83
C LEU A 180 -12.22 0.87 4.50
N LEU A 181 -11.71 -0.33 4.21
CA LEU A 181 -12.48 -1.56 3.99
C LEU A 181 -13.67 -1.36 3.05
N ASP A 182 -13.42 -0.82 1.85
CA ASP A 182 -14.45 -0.50 0.84
C ASP A 182 -15.57 0.42 1.37
N GLY A 183 -15.24 1.29 2.32
CA GLY A 183 -16.18 2.23 2.93
C GLY A 183 -17.02 1.64 4.07
N THR A 184 -16.85 0.36 4.45
CA THR A 184 -17.60 -0.25 5.54
C THR A 184 -17.37 0.43 6.90
N VAL A 185 -16.27 1.14 7.06
CA VAL A 185 -15.99 1.98 8.25
C VAL A 185 -17.10 3.01 8.52
N ALA A 186 -17.82 3.47 7.48
CA ALA A 186 -18.91 4.43 7.61
C ALA A 186 -20.26 3.79 8.03
N ASP A 187 -20.40 2.47 7.88
CA ASP A 187 -21.63 1.76 8.22
C ASP A 187 -21.67 1.44 9.72
N THR A 188 -22.42 2.25 10.48
CA THR A 188 -22.54 2.09 11.95
C THR A 188 -23.22 0.79 12.37
N SER A 189 -23.91 0.08 11.46
CA SER A 189 -24.51 -1.22 11.75
C SER A 189 -23.47 -2.36 11.74
N ARG A 190 -22.31 -2.16 11.12
CA ARG A 190 -21.21 -3.12 11.10
C ARG A 190 -20.49 -3.16 12.43
N THR A 191 -20.51 -4.32 13.07
CA THR A 191 -19.91 -4.57 14.40
C THR A 191 -18.86 -5.68 14.36
N ASP A 192 -18.49 -6.15 13.16
CA ASP A 192 -17.40 -7.11 13.02
C ASP A 192 -16.07 -6.49 13.46
N ARG A 193 -15.15 -7.35 13.88
CA ARG A 193 -13.89 -6.92 14.52
C ARG A 193 -13.00 -6.08 13.59
N ASP A 194 -12.96 -6.42 12.31
CA ASP A 194 -12.14 -5.70 11.33
C ASP A 194 -12.67 -4.29 11.10
N THR A 195 -13.98 -4.15 10.88
CA THR A 195 -14.61 -2.83 10.72
C THR A 195 -14.46 -1.99 12.00
N ALA A 196 -14.60 -2.59 13.19
CA ALA A 196 -14.42 -1.88 14.45
C ALA A 196 -12.98 -1.36 14.62
N ALA A 197 -11.99 -2.18 14.32
CA ALA A 197 -10.57 -1.81 14.40
C ALA A 197 -10.18 -0.73 13.36
N ALA A 198 -10.67 -0.86 12.13
CA ALA A 198 -10.44 0.16 11.09
C ALA A 198 -11.09 1.51 11.48
N ARG A 199 -12.27 1.47 12.09
CA ARG A 199 -12.94 2.67 12.61
C ARG A 199 -12.16 3.31 13.76
N GLU A 200 -11.69 2.51 14.73
CA GLU A 200 -10.81 2.98 15.81
C GLU A 200 -9.55 3.66 15.24
N ALA A 201 -8.93 3.04 14.24
CA ALA A 201 -7.77 3.61 13.57
C ALA A 201 -8.09 4.95 12.91
N ASP A 202 -9.20 5.05 12.17
CA ASP A 202 -9.62 6.27 11.49
C ASP A 202 -9.97 7.40 12.49
N GLU A 203 -10.63 7.07 13.60
CA GLU A 203 -10.94 8.01 14.68
C GLU A 203 -9.65 8.53 15.33
N TYR A 204 -8.71 7.63 15.66
CA TYR A 204 -7.41 8.02 16.21
C TYR A 204 -6.65 8.98 15.27
N LEU A 205 -6.68 8.73 13.97
CA LEU A 205 -6.01 9.60 13.00
C LEU A 205 -6.64 10.98 12.89
N ARG A 206 -7.94 11.13 13.14
CA ARG A 206 -8.62 12.45 13.15
C ARG A 206 -8.18 13.33 14.32
N GLU A 207 -7.78 12.71 15.42
CA GLU A 207 -7.37 13.38 16.65
C GLU A 207 -5.85 13.52 16.76
N LEU A 208 -5.10 12.96 15.80
CA LEU A 208 -3.64 12.94 15.83
C LEU A 208 -3.07 14.36 15.58
N GLU A 209 -2.53 14.97 16.64
CA GLU A 209 -1.90 16.28 16.56
C GLU A 209 -0.65 16.25 15.66
N GLY A 210 -0.40 17.34 14.95
CA GLY A 210 0.76 17.46 14.04
C GLY A 210 0.67 16.60 12.79
N ALA A 211 -0.54 16.12 12.43
CA ALA A 211 -0.77 15.31 11.25
C ALA A 211 -1.72 15.97 10.25
N THR A 212 -1.46 15.78 8.97
CA THR A 212 -2.46 15.97 7.90
C THR A 212 -2.90 14.60 7.41
N VAL A 213 -4.22 14.38 7.37
CA VAL A 213 -4.81 13.09 6.95
C VAL A 213 -5.59 13.26 5.65
N THR A 214 -5.25 12.48 4.63
CA THR A 214 -5.97 12.42 3.35
C THR A 214 -6.47 11.01 3.10
N ARG A 215 -7.73 10.88 2.73
CA ARG A 215 -8.35 9.62 2.35
C ARG A 215 -8.62 9.59 0.86
N LEU A 216 -8.22 8.51 0.19
CA LEU A 216 -8.35 8.35 -1.25
C LEU A 216 -9.12 7.07 -1.57
N PRO A 217 -10.00 7.09 -2.59
CA PRO A 217 -10.76 5.92 -3.03
C PRO A 217 -9.91 5.01 -3.94
N LEU A 218 -8.71 4.61 -3.45
CA LEU A 218 -7.78 3.70 -4.13
C LEU A 218 -7.74 2.36 -3.39
N GLY A 219 -7.74 1.24 -4.11
CA GLY A 219 -7.92 -0.07 -3.50
C GLY A 219 -9.21 -0.13 -2.69
N SER A 220 -9.19 -0.73 -1.52
CA SER A 220 -10.30 -0.72 -0.55
C SER A 220 -10.27 0.52 0.38
N GLY A 221 -9.70 1.62 -0.10
CA GLY A 221 -9.54 2.88 0.62
C GLY A 221 -8.13 3.09 1.17
N LEU A 222 -7.40 4.04 0.59
CA LEU A 222 -6.05 4.42 0.99
C LEU A 222 -6.11 5.62 1.95
N THR A 223 -5.35 5.56 3.05
CA THR A 223 -5.22 6.70 3.97
C THR A 223 -3.76 7.15 4.01
N LEU A 224 -3.52 8.43 3.75
CA LEU A 224 -2.23 9.10 3.89
C LEU A 224 -2.21 9.90 5.19
N VAL A 225 -1.15 9.75 5.97
CA VAL A 225 -0.96 10.48 7.23
C VAL A 225 0.43 11.11 7.19
N THR A 226 0.47 12.43 6.99
CA THR A 226 1.73 13.17 6.85
C THR A 226 2.02 13.96 8.12
N LYS A 227 3.24 13.84 8.65
CA LYS A 227 3.73 14.55 9.83
C LYS A 227 4.07 16.00 9.46
N LEU A 228 3.47 16.99 10.15
CA LEU A 228 3.68 18.41 9.94
C LEU A 228 4.90 18.95 10.71
#